data_e8fdec2322636fd03b7e77960ab121d3
#
_entry.id   e8fdec2322636fd03b7e77960ab121d3
#
_cell.length_a   1.000
_cell.length_b   1.000
_cell.length_c   1.000
_cell.angle_alpha   90.00
_cell.angle_beta   90.00
_cell.angle_gamma   90.00
#
_symmetry.space_group_name_H-M   'P 1'
#
loop_
_entity.id
_entity.type
_entity.pdbx_description
1 polymer ?
#
loop_
_entity_poly.entity_id
_entity_poly.type
_entity_poly.pdbx_seq_one_letter_code
_entity_poly.pdbx_strand_id
1 'polypeptide(L)'
;MANLALQREELDKAKQLFIAVTQRIMADGAQEDDPRVIHLSVKLARVSHLKKDYSTAQLGYDWCIEKLNRLLETDPSDATQKLLAMAEDWYGRLFVDLNKCEEGLKLMKSSLNRMRLVPDMDKEEIVYQLNDIGTVCDRLGLSDDSIKYFKEAIELAKSAKIDDVGTMYVNLGRAYINTQLLDAARKSCGYAWKLGVMSKNQDVKQEAELCIKQINNLV
;
A
#
# COMPACT_ATOMS: atom_id res chain seq x y z
N MET A 1 15.53 -4.23 15.20
CA MET A 1 14.71 -4.16 16.44
C MET A 1 13.48 -3.26 16.25
N ALA A 2 13.61 -1.95 15.91
CA ALA A 2 12.48 -1.03 15.76
C ALA A 2 11.47 -1.45 14.67
N ASN A 3 11.95 -1.84 13.49
CA ASN A 3 11.07 -2.35 12.41
C ASN A 3 10.32 -3.63 12.83
N LEU A 4 10.97 -4.53 13.58
CA LEU A 4 10.33 -5.75 14.07
C LEU A 4 9.23 -5.42 15.10
N ALA A 5 9.44 -4.43 15.97
CA ALA A 5 8.41 -3.95 16.89
C ALA A 5 7.22 -3.36 16.14
N LEU A 6 7.48 -2.59 15.06
CA LEU A 6 6.43 -2.04 14.19
C LEU A 6 5.62 -3.16 13.51
N GLN A 7 6.28 -4.17 12.96
CA GLN A 7 5.63 -5.33 12.34
C GLN A 7 4.78 -6.16 13.31
N ARG A 8 5.17 -6.19 14.60
CA ARG A 8 4.44 -6.88 15.67
C ARG A 8 3.37 -6.00 16.32
N GLU A 9 3.13 -4.80 15.79
CA GLU A 9 2.20 -3.81 16.34
C GLU A 9 2.52 -3.38 17.79
N GLU A 10 3.77 -3.59 18.23
CA GLU A 10 4.28 -3.07 19.51
C GLU A 10 4.57 -1.55 19.35
N LEU A 11 3.52 -0.74 19.09
CA LEU A 11 3.65 0.63 18.57
C LEU A 11 4.42 1.57 19.51
N ASP A 12 4.20 1.49 20.83
CA ASP A 12 4.92 2.32 21.79
C ASP A 12 6.40 2.00 21.85
N LYS A 13 6.74 0.72 21.81
CA LYS A 13 8.12 0.24 21.76
C LYS A 13 8.80 0.65 20.44
N ALA A 14 8.10 0.50 19.31
CA ALA A 14 8.58 0.96 18.01
C ALA A 14 8.88 2.46 18.04
N LYS A 15 7.97 3.29 18.57
CA LYS A 15 8.15 4.74 18.73
C LYS A 15 9.41 5.06 19.53
N GLN A 16 9.55 4.47 20.72
CA GLN A 16 10.73 4.71 21.58
C GLN A 16 12.04 4.34 20.88
N LEU A 17 12.07 3.19 20.19
CA LEU A 17 13.25 2.74 19.47
C LEU A 17 13.60 3.64 18.28
N PHE A 18 12.61 4.09 17.50
CA PHE A 18 12.86 5.02 16.41
C PHE A 18 13.37 6.37 16.92
N ILE A 19 12.79 6.92 18.00
CA ILE A 19 13.26 8.16 18.63
C ILE A 19 14.71 8.01 19.13
N ALA A 20 15.01 6.92 19.84
CA ALA A 20 16.36 6.68 20.36
C ALA A 20 17.42 6.60 19.24
N VAL A 21 17.08 5.92 18.13
CA VAL A 21 17.98 5.83 16.96
C VAL A 21 18.13 7.20 16.31
N THR A 22 17.06 7.96 16.15
CA THR A 22 17.12 9.31 15.58
C THR A 22 18.01 10.24 16.42
N GLN A 23 17.82 10.24 17.74
CA GLN A 23 18.63 11.05 18.67
C GLN A 23 20.12 10.69 18.60
N ARG A 24 20.42 9.39 18.49
CA ARG A 24 21.82 8.93 18.36
C ARG A 24 22.46 9.40 17.06
N ILE A 25 21.76 9.26 15.93
CA ILE A 25 22.26 9.68 14.61
C ILE A 25 22.49 11.20 14.60
N MET A 26 21.59 11.98 15.21
CA MET A 26 21.74 13.43 15.33
C MET A 26 22.88 13.81 16.29
N ALA A 27 23.07 13.09 17.39
CA ALA A 27 24.21 13.30 18.29
C ALA A 27 25.55 12.99 17.62
N ASP A 28 25.58 12.07 16.66
CA ASP A 28 26.74 11.76 15.83
C ASP A 28 26.94 12.78 14.68
N GLY A 29 26.16 13.90 14.65
CA GLY A 29 26.34 15.03 13.74
C GLY A 29 25.41 15.07 12.52
N ALA A 30 24.47 14.13 12.37
CA ALA A 30 23.49 14.19 11.29
C ALA A 30 22.55 15.39 11.47
N GLN A 31 22.27 16.09 10.38
CA GLN A 31 21.31 17.18 10.34
C GLN A 31 19.89 16.63 10.11
N GLU A 32 18.88 17.48 10.28
CA GLU A 32 17.47 17.07 10.11
C GLU A 32 17.10 16.69 8.66
N ASP A 33 17.87 17.12 7.66
CA ASP A 33 17.72 16.78 6.25
C ASP A 33 18.54 15.54 5.83
N ASP A 34 19.25 14.91 6.76
CA ASP A 34 19.92 13.62 6.51
C ASP A 34 18.87 12.55 6.12
N PRO A 35 19.06 11.83 5.00
CA PRO A 35 18.11 10.80 4.55
C PRO A 35 17.77 9.76 5.62
N ARG A 36 18.71 9.45 6.52
CA ARG A 36 18.48 8.50 7.62
C ARG A 36 17.52 9.07 8.66
N VAL A 37 17.61 10.38 8.96
CA VAL A 37 16.71 11.09 9.88
C VAL A 37 15.32 11.17 9.27
N ILE A 38 15.23 11.54 7.98
CA ILE A 38 13.94 11.60 7.26
C ILE A 38 13.30 10.21 7.22
N HIS A 39 14.06 9.15 6.92
CA HIS A 39 13.55 7.78 6.91
C HIS A 39 12.93 7.35 8.25
N LEU A 40 13.61 7.66 9.36
CA LEU A 40 13.08 7.38 10.70
C LEU A 40 11.85 8.22 11.00
N SER A 41 11.80 9.47 10.53
CA SER A 41 10.65 10.36 10.69
C SER A 41 9.41 9.84 9.92
N VAL A 42 9.58 9.30 8.70
CA VAL A 42 8.49 8.63 7.97
C VAL A 42 7.95 7.45 8.78
N LYS A 43 8.82 6.66 9.42
CA LYS A 43 8.38 5.54 10.29
C LYS A 43 7.69 6.01 11.56
N LEU A 44 8.12 7.12 12.16
CA LEU A 44 7.45 7.74 13.30
C LEU A 44 6.06 8.27 12.93
N ALA A 45 5.92 8.90 11.76
CA ALA A 45 4.63 9.30 11.22
C ALA A 45 3.71 8.08 11.01
N ARG A 46 4.25 6.96 10.48
CA ARG A 46 3.50 5.70 10.36
C ARG A 46 3.04 5.15 11.70
N VAL A 47 3.89 5.18 12.72
CA VAL A 47 3.50 4.76 14.09
C VAL A 47 2.36 5.62 14.62
N SER A 48 2.43 6.95 14.45
CA SER A 48 1.35 7.87 14.86
C SER A 48 0.05 7.57 14.10
N HIS A 49 0.13 7.29 12.80
CA HIS A 49 -1.00 6.87 11.98
C HIS A 49 -1.65 5.59 12.52
N LEU A 50 -0.87 4.54 12.79
CA LEU A 50 -1.37 3.26 13.33
C LEU A 50 -1.96 3.41 14.73
N LYS A 51 -1.48 4.37 15.52
CA LYS A 51 -2.06 4.76 16.81
C LYS A 51 -3.31 5.65 16.68
N LYS A 52 -3.75 5.95 15.45
CA LYS A 52 -4.86 6.84 15.15
C LYS A 52 -4.65 8.30 15.61
N ASP A 53 -3.41 8.68 15.90
CA ASP A 53 -3.02 10.06 16.09
C ASP A 53 -2.78 10.72 14.72
N TYR A 54 -3.89 10.94 14.02
CA TYR A 54 -3.87 11.37 12.62
C TYR A 54 -3.27 12.76 12.44
N SER A 55 -3.45 13.66 13.41
CA SER A 55 -2.88 15.00 13.34
C SER A 55 -1.36 15.00 13.40
N THR A 56 -0.77 14.26 14.33
CA THR A 56 0.68 14.10 14.41
C THR A 56 1.23 13.35 13.19
N ALA A 57 0.51 12.33 12.71
CA ALA A 57 0.92 11.58 11.53
C ALA A 57 0.94 12.47 10.28
N GLN A 58 -0.09 13.31 10.08
CA GLN A 58 -0.18 14.23 8.96
C GLN A 58 0.97 15.21 8.96
N LEU A 59 1.23 15.90 10.08
CA LEU A 59 2.36 16.83 10.21
C LEU A 59 3.70 16.13 9.91
N GLY A 60 3.86 14.90 10.39
CA GLY A 60 5.07 14.11 10.13
C GLY A 60 5.24 13.78 8.65
N TYR A 61 4.19 13.35 7.95
CA TYR A 61 4.27 13.06 6.52
C TYR A 61 4.47 14.31 5.68
N ASP A 62 3.79 15.42 6.00
CA ASP A 62 3.96 16.71 5.30
C ASP A 62 5.42 17.15 5.36
N TRP A 63 6.00 17.13 6.56
CA TRP A 63 7.41 17.49 6.77
C TRP A 63 8.36 16.55 5.99
N CYS A 64 8.13 15.23 6.05
CA CYS A 64 8.98 14.26 5.36
C CYS A 64 8.93 14.45 3.84
N ILE A 65 7.73 14.61 3.27
CA ILE A 65 7.55 14.77 1.83
C ILE A 65 8.19 16.09 1.35
N GLU A 66 8.04 17.17 2.11
CA GLU A 66 8.71 18.44 1.80
C GLU A 66 10.24 18.28 1.75
N LYS A 67 10.83 17.65 2.78
CA LYS A 67 12.28 17.40 2.84
C LYS A 67 12.75 16.49 1.70
N LEU A 68 12.00 15.43 1.41
CA LEU A 68 12.35 14.48 0.34
C LEU A 68 12.24 15.09 -1.05
N ASN A 69 11.26 15.97 -1.31
CA ASN A 69 11.19 16.69 -2.58
C ASN A 69 12.39 17.61 -2.78
N ARG A 70 12.82 18.34 -1.73
CA ARG A 70 14.03 19.16 -1.79
C ARG A 70 15.29 18.31 -1.99
N LEU A 71 15.37 17.16 -1.31
CA LEU A 71 16.50 16.24 -1.47
C LEU A 71 16.59 15.69 -2.89
N LEU A 72 15.45 15.38 -3.53
CA LEU A 72 15.41 14.92 -4.92
C LEU A 72 15.98 15.93 -5.93
N GLU A 73 15.90 17.23 -5.63
CA GLU A 73 16.49 18.27 -6.49
C GLU A 73 18.02 18.20 -6.46
N THR A 74 18.62 17.77 -5.35
CA THR A 74 20.08 17.73 -5.15
C THR A 74 20.67 16.32 -5.25
N ASP A 75 19.90 15.31 -4.87
CA ASP A 75 20.25 13.88 -4.92
C ASP A 75 19.07 13.06 -5.48
N PRO A 76 18.93 12.95 -6.81
CA PRO A 76 17.89 12.18 -7.47
C PRO A 76 18.18 10.66 -7.46
N SER A 77 18.69 10.14 -6.34
CA SER A 77 19.02 8.71 -6.22
C SER A 77 17.79 7.82 -6.12
N ASP A 78 17.97 6.55 -6.51
CA ASP A 78 16.93 5.52 -6.35
C ASP A 78 16.50 5.37 -4.88
N ALA A 79 17.43 5.55 -3.94
CA ALA A 79 17.15 5.50 -2.51
C ALA A 79 16.21 6.63 -2.09
N THR A 80 16.42 7.85 -2.56
CA THR A 80 15.54 9.00 -2.30
C THR A 80 14.18 8.80 -2.96
N GLN A 81 14.13 8.27 -4.20
CA GLN A 81 12.88 7.94 -4.88
C GLN A 81 12.08 6.87 -4.11
N LYS A 82 12.73 5.79 -3.65
CA LYS A 82 12.08 4.74 -2.83
C LYS A 82 11.52 5.30 -1.53
N LEU A 83 12.28 6.15 -0.85
CA LEU A 83 11.85 6.73 0.41
C LEU A 83 10.65 7.68 0.24
N LEU A 84 10.66 8.49 -0.83
CA LEU A 84 9.53 9.36 -1.13
C LEU A 84 8.30 8.55 -1.56
N ALA A 85 8.46 7.49 -2.37
CA ALA A 85 7.36 6.60 -2.72
C ALA A 85 6.72 5.99 -1.47
N MET A 86 7.53 5.51 -0.51
CA MET A 86 7.04 4.97 0.76
C MET A 86 6.28 6.02 1.58
N ALA A 87 6.78 7.25 1.65
CA ALA A 87 6.13 8.33 2.38
C ALA A 87 4.77 8.71 1.74
N GLU A 88 4.73 8.83 0.42
CA GLU A 88 3.50 9.12 -0.34
C GLU A 88 2.47 8.00 -0.20
N ASP A 89 2.87 6.71 -0.26
CA ASP A 89 1.96 5.58 -0.06
C ASP A 89 1.34 5.61 1.34
N TRP A 90 2.15 5.71 2.38
CA TRP A 90 1.65 5.68 3.75
C TRP A 90 0.80 6.91 4.08
N TYR A 91 1.12 8.07 3.51
CA TYR A 91 0.29 9.26 3.63
C TYR A 91 -1.03 9.11 2.87
N GLY A 92 -0.99 8.52 1.68
CA GLY A 92 -2.19 8.19 0.91
C GLY A 92 -3.14 7.29 1.69
N ARG A 93 -2.61 6.25 2.37
CA ARG A 93 -3.39 5.37 3.25
C ARG A 93 -4.00 6.10 4.44
N LEU A 94 -3.28 7.07 5.02
CA LEU A 94 -3.83 7.91 6.08
C LEU A 94 -5.05 8.70 5.58
N PHE A 95 -4.99 9.28 4.37
CA PHE A 95 -6.14 9.97 3.79
C PHE A 95 -7.31 9.02 3.52
N VAL A 96 -7.05 7.79 3.08
CA VAL A 96 -8.08 6.76 2.92
C VAL A 96 -8.75 6.43 4.25
N ASP A 97 -7.98 6.31 5.33
CA ASP A 97 -8.50 6.05 6.68
C ASP A 97 -9.31 7.25 7.22
N LEU A 98 -8.98 8.47 6.80
CA LEU A 98 -9.76 9.69 7.07
C LEU A 98 -10.98 9.85 6.13
N ASN A 99 -11.29 8.85 5.30
CA ASN A 99 -12.34 8.88 4.28
C ASN A 99 -12.16 9.97 3.20
N LYS A 100 -10.92 10.44 3.01
CA LYS A 100 -10.50 11.38 1.95
C LYS A 100 -9.88 10.57 0.80
N CYS A 101 -10.70 9.70 0.19
CA CYS A 101 -10.20 8.71 -0.76
C CYS A 101 -9.59 9.32 -2.03
N GLU A 102 -10.06 10.48 -2.48
CA GLU A 102 -9.52 11.15 -3.68
C GLU A 102 -8.10 11.67 -3.46
N GLU A 103 -7.86 12.32 -2.31
CA GLU A 103 -6.53 12.79 -1.92
C GLU A 103 -5.57 11.61 -1.71
N GLY A 104 -6.06 10.55 -1.04
CA GLY A 104 -5.31 9.32 -0.86
C GLY A 104 -4.92 8.69 -2.19
N LEU A 105 -5.86 8.59 -3.13
CA LEU A 105 -5.62 8.03 -4.47
C LEU A 105 -4.54 8.80 -5.24
N LYS A 106 -4.53 10.14 -5.15
CA LYS A 106 -3.50 10.97 -5.80
C LYS A 106 -2.10 10.61 -5.29
N LEU A 107 -1.92 10.52 -3.98
CA LEU A 107 -0.63 10.17 -3.37
C LEU A 107 -0.21 8.74 -3.69
N MET A 108 -1.13 7.77 -3.62
CA MET A 108 -0.84 6.38 -3.95
C MET A 108 -0.47 6.21 -5.43
N LYS A 109 -1.12 6.93 -6.36
CA LYS A 109 -0.73 6.96 -7.79
C LYS A 109 0.63 7.62 -7.99
N SER A 110 0.96 8.69 -7.26
CA SER A 110 2.28 9.32 -7.28
C SER A 110 3.36 8.34 -6.82
N SER A 111 3.14 7.69 -5.68
CA SER A 111 4.00 6.63 -5.16
C SER A 111 4.25 5.53 -6.20
N LEU A 112 3.20 4.97 -6.80
CA LEU A 112 3.33 3.93 -7.83
C LEU A 112 4.16 4.40 -9.04
N ASN A 113 3.98 5.63 -9.49
CA ASN A 113 4.78 6.18 -10.59
C ASN A 113 6.27 6.27 -10.22
N ARG A 114 6.59 6.66 -8.99
CA ARG A 114 7.98 6.67 -8.48
C ARG A 114 8.57 5.27 -8.40
N MET A 115 7.81 4.31 -7.86
CA MET A 115 8.23 2.91 -7.78
C MET A 115 8.60 2.34 -9.17
N ARG A 116 7.85 2.71 -10.21
CA ARG A 116 8.12 2.28 -11.59
C ARG A 116 9.38 2.90 -12.21
N LEU A 117 9.84 4.05 -11.69
CA LEU A 117 11.08 4.69 -12.15
C LEU A 117 12.34 4.05 -11.56
N VAL A 118 12.20 3.28 -10.51
CA VAL A 118 13.33 2.64 -9.82
C VAL A 118 13.56 1.24 -10.39
N PRO A 119 14.72 0.97 -11.05
CA PRO A 119 14.97 -0.30 -11.74
C PRO A 119 14.90 -1.53 -10.83
N ASP A 120 15.43 -1.41 -9.60
CA ASP A 120 15.50 -2.50 -8.61
C ASP A 120 14.38 -2.41 -7.57
N MET A 121 13.21 -1.90 -7.96
CA MET A 121 12.04 -1.91 -7.09
C MET A 121 11.50 -3.32 -6.94
N ASP A 122 11.17 -3.69 -5.72
CA ASP A 122 10.55 -5.00 -5.45
C ASP A 122 9.19 -5.08 -6.17
N LYS A 123 9.07 -6.07 -7.04
CA LYS A 123 7.83 -6.31 -7.80
C LYS A 123 6.66 -6.65 -6.91
N GLU A 124 6.91 -7.27 -5.77
CA GLU A 124 5.88 -7.59 -4.79
C GLU A 124 5.27 -6.32 -4.19
N GLU A 125 6.11 -5.33 -3.86
CA GLU A 125 5.62 -4.03 -3.39
C GLU A 125 4.77 -3.32 -4.45
N ILE A 126 5.18 -3.36 -5.73
CA ILE A 126 4.38 -2.79 -6.83
C ILE A 126 3.05 -3.52 -6.99
N VAL A 127 3.02 -4.83 -6.87
CA VAL A 127 1.80 -5.65 -6.95
C VAL A 127 0.81 -5.27 -5.85
N TYR A 128 1.27 -5.16 -4.61
CA TYR A 128 0.40 -4.73 -3.50
C TYR A 128 -0.09 -3.30 -3.70
N GLN A 129 0.78 -2.40 -4.15
CA GLN A 129 0.40 -1.02 -4.44
C GLN A 129 -0.69 -0.92 -5.51
N LEU A 130 -0.57 -1.68 -6.59
CA LEU A 130 -1.58 -1.76 -7.64
C LEU A 130 -2.93 -2.27 -7.11
N ASN A 131 -2.91 -3.35 -6.31
CA ASN A 131 -4.11 -3.90 -5.68
C ASN A 131 -4.79 -2.88 -4.77
N ASP A 132 -4.03 -2.15 -3.98
CA ASP A 132 -4.58 -1.17 -3.05
C ASP A 132 -5.14 0.06 -3.76
N ILE A 133 -4.49 0.54 -4.82
CA ILE A 133 -5.03 1.57 -5.71
C ILE A 133 -6.34 1.09 -6.33
N GLY A 134 -6.39 -0.15 -6.81
CA GLY A 134 -7.61 -0.76 -7.35
C GLY A 134 -8.75 -0.75 -6.33
N THR A 135 -8.45 -1.06 -5.07
CA THR A 135 -9.43 -1.04 -3.97
C THR A 135 -9.95 0.36 -3.68
N VAL A 136 -9.07 1.37 -3.69
CA VAL A 136 -9.50 2.78 -3.48
C VAL A 136 -10.32 3.28 -4.68
N CYS A 137 -9.95 2.91 -5.91
CA CYS A 137 -10.76 3.19 -7.10
C CYS A 137 -12.16 2.59 -7.00
N ASP A 138 -12.28 1.34 -6.53
CA ASP A 138 -13.57 0.67 -6.34
C ASP A 138 -14.44 1.41 -5.31
N ARG A 139 -13.86 1.84 -4.18
CA ARG A 139 -14.55 2.67 -3.17
C ARG A 139 -15.05 3.99 -3.71
N LEU A 140 -14.36 4.58 -4.68
CA LEU A 140 -14.73 5.83 -5.35
C LEU A 140 -15.71 5.62 -6.52
N GLY A 141 -16.10 4.39 -6.82
CA GLY A 141 -16.96 4.08 -7.98
C GLY A 141 -16.24 4.20 -9.33
N LEU A 142 -14.91 4.29 -9.34
CA LEU A 142 -14.07 4.35 -10.54
C LEU A 142 -13.82 2.92 -11.06
N SER A 143 -14.88 2.26 -11.48
CA SER A 143 -14.88 0.80 -11.73
C SER A 143 -13.92 0.38 -12.86
N ASP A 144 -13.81 1.15 -13.94
CA ASP A 144 -12.89 0.83 -15.05
C ASP A 144 -11.43 0.90 -14.60
N ASP A 145 -11.08 1.94 -13.83
CA ASP A 145 -9.74 2.09 -13.23
C ASP A 145 -9.47 0.95 -12.25
N SER A 146 -10.43 0.62 -11.39
CA SER A 146 -10.34 -0.47 -10.43
C SER A 146 -10.01 -1.80 -11.13
N ILE A 147 -10.80 -2.18 -12.13
CA ILE A 147 -10.58 -3.40 -12.93
C ILE A 147 -9.21 -3.39 -13.60
N LYS A 148 -8.79 -2.24 -14.13
CA LYS A 148 -7.49 -2.09 -14.78
C LYS A 148 -6.34 -2.35 -13.80
N TYR A 149 -6.37 -1.73 -12.61
CA TYR A 149 -5.31 -1.90 -11.61
C TYR A 149 -5.25 -3.32 -11.06
N PHE A 150 -6.39 -3.98 -10.79
CA PHE A 150 -6.40 -5.37 -10.35
C PHE A 150 -5.85 -6.33 -11.42
N LYS A 151 -6.17 -6.12 -12.69
CA LYS A 151 -5.60 -6.92 -13.79
C LYS A 151 -4.10 -6.74 -13.89
N GLU A 152 -3.61 -5.50 -13.83
CA GLU A 152 -2.18 -5.21 -13.88
C GLU A 152 -1.44 -5.86 -12.69
N ALA A 153 -2.01 -5.77 -11.47
CA ALA A 153 -1.47 -6.44 -10.30
C ALA A 153 -1.34 -7.95 -10.50
N ILE A 154 -2.40 -8.60 -11.00
CA ILE A 154 -2.43 -10.04 -11.25
C ILE A 154 -1.40 -10.45 -12.33
N GLU A 155 -1.29 -9.69 -13.41
CA GLU A 155 -0.34 -9.97 -14.50
C GLU A 155 1.11 -9.84 -14.01
N LEU A 156 1.41 -8.77 -13.26
CA LEU A 156 2.72 -8.56 -12.67
C LEU A 156 3.07 -9.67 -11.67
N ALA A 157 2.13 -10.01 -10.78
CA ALA A 157 2.32 -11.07 -9.80
C ALA A 157 2.64 -12.42 -10.45
N LYS A 158 1.90 -12.79 -11.51
CA LYS A 158 2.17 -14.02 -12.28
C LYS A 158 3.56 -13.99 -12.91
N SER A 159 3.96 -12.88 -13.52
CA SER A 159 5.27 -12.74 -14.15
C SER A 159 6.42 -12.83 -13.14
N ALA A 160 6.20 -12.33 -11.94
CA ALA A 160 7.14 -12.32 -10.83
C ALA A 160 7.10 -13.61 -9.98
N LYS A 161 6.17 -14.54 -10.27
CA LYS A 161 5.94 -15.78 -9.52
C LYS A 161 5.58 -15.54 -8.05
N ILE A 162 4.76 -14.52 -7.81
CA ILE A 162 4.21 -14.22 -6.50
C ILE A 162 2.94 -15.07 -6.32
N ASP A 163 2.90 -15.87 -5.25
CA ASP A 163 1.85 -16.86 -5.06
C ASP A 163 0.55 -16.28 -4.49
N ASP A 164 0.60 -15.16 -3.78
CA ASP A 164 -0.56 -14.57 -3.10
C ASP A 164 -1.41 -13.66 -4.01
N VAL A 165 -1.97 -14.26 -5.06
CA VAL A 165 -2.87 -13.55 -6.00
C VAL A 165 -4.35 -13.80 -5.73
N GLY A 166 -4.68 -14.65 -4.77
CA GLY A 166 -6.06 -15.05 -4.50
C GLY A 166 -6.95 -13.87 -4.12
N THR A 167 -6.48 -13.02 -3.20
CA THR A 167 -7.17 -11.80 -2.78
C THR A 167 -7.42 -10.83 -3.94
N MET A 168 -6.44 -10.68 -4.85
CA MET A 168 -6.57 -9.81 -6.02
C MET A 168 -7.67 -10.30 -6.98
N TYR A 169 -7.82 -11.62 -7.14
CA TYR A 169 -8.92 -12.19 -7.91
C TYR A 169 -10.29 -12.00 -7.25
N VAL A 170 -10.38 -12.06 -5.92
CA VAL A 170 -11.61 -11.70 -5.19
C VAL A 170 -11.97 -10.24 -5.46
N ASN A 171 -11.01 -9.33 -5.30
CA ASN A 171 -11.21 -7.90 -5.51
C ASN A 171 -11.63 -7.60 -6.95
N LEU A 172 -10.97 -8.21 -7.94
CA LEU A 172 -11.37 -8.11 -9.34
C LEU A 172 -12.79 -8.65 -9.58
N GLY A 173 -13.15 -9.76 -8.92
CA GLY A 173 -14.51 -10.31 -9.00
C GLY A 173 -15.56 -9.34 -8.47
N ARG A 174 -15.29 -8.68 -7.34
CA ARG A 174 -16.17 -7.64 -6.76
C ARG A 174 -16.30 -6.42 -7.68
N ALA A 175 -15.19 -5.96 -8.26
CA ALA A 175 -15.20 -4.87 -9.22
C ALA A 175 -16.06 -5.22 -10.47
N TYR A 176 -16.02 -6.48 -10.93
CA TYR A 176 -16.90 -6.95 -11.99
C TYR A 176 -18.38 -7.02 -11.57
N ILE A 177 -18.69 -7.37 -10.31
CA ILE A 177 -20.06 -7.30 -9.80
C ILE A 177 -20.59 -5.87 -9.86
N ASN A 178 -19.77 -4.89 -9.43
CA ASN A 178 -20.15 -3.48 -9.43
C ASN A 178 -20.41 -2.94 -10.85
N THR A 179 -19.83 -3.55 -11.87
CA THR A 179 -20.08 -3.22 -13.30
C THR A 179 -21.10 -4.14 -13.98
N GLN A 180 -21.77 -5.00 -13.24
CA GLN A 180 -22.75 -5.96 -13.75
C GLN A 180 -22.17 -7.01 -14.75
N LEU A 181 -20.86 -7.18 -14.79
CA LEU A 181 -20.16 -8.17 -15.60
C LEU A 181 -20.11 -9.54 -14.88
N LEU A 182 -21.31 -10.11 -14.62
CA LEU A 182 -21.48 -11.26 -13.73
C LEU A 182 -20.73 -12.51 -14.17
N ASP A 183 -20.60 -12.76 -15.47
CA ASP A 183 -19.82 -13.91 -15.99
C ASP A 183 -18.32 -13.75 -15.71
N ALA A 184 -17.79 -12.55 -15.87
CA ALA A 184 -16.39 -12.25 -15.54
C ALA A 184 -16.15 -12.33 -14.02
N ALA A 185 -17.10 -11.81 -13.23
CA ALA A 185 -17.10 -11.94 -11.78
C ALA A 185 -17.04 -13.40 -11.33
N ARG A 186 -17.92 -14.24 -11.88
CA ARG A 186 -17.99 -15.68 -11.57
C ARG A 186 -16.69 -16.40 -11.88
N LYS A 187 -16.08 -16.09 -13.03
CA LYS A 187 -14.75 -16.64 -13.41
C LYS A 187 -13.66 -16.22 -12.43
N SER A 188 -13.63 -14.93 -12.05
CA SER A 188 -12.61 -14.38 -11.15
C SER A 188 -12.73 -14.97 -9.74
N CYS A 189 -13.92 -14.92 -9.13
CA CYS A 189 -14.16 -15.47 -7.80
C CYS A 189 -13.99 -17.01 -7.77
N GLY A 190 -14.39 -17.71 -8.82
CA GLY A 190 -14.16 -19.16 -8.94
C GLY A 190 -12.67 -19.52 -9.02
N TYR A 191 -11.86 -18.68 -9.68
CA TYR A 191 -10.41 -18.87 -9.71
C TYR A 191 -9.77 -18.57 -8.35
N ALA A 192 -10.21 -17.51 -7.68
CA ALA A 192 -9.77 -17.20 -6.31
C ALA A 192 -10.08 -18.36 -5.34
N TRP A 193 -11.26 -18.94 -5.45
CA TRP A 193 -11.65 -20.08 -4.63
C TRP A 193 -10.70 -21.28 -4.82
N LYS A 194 -10.38 -21.60 -6.09
CA LYS A 194 -9.41 -22.67 -6.39
C LYS A 194 -8.05 -22.41 -5.79
N LEU A 195 -7.55 -21.17 -5.89
CA LEU A 195 -6.27 -20.76 -5.29
C LEU A 195 -6.32 -20.92 -3.77
N GLY A 196 -7.38 -20.44 -3.11
CA GLY A 196 -7.55 -20.57 -1.67
C GLY A 196 -7.55 -22.03 -1.18
N VAL A 197 -8.18 -22.93 -1.95
CA VAL A 197 -8.17 -24.38 -1.67
C VAL A 197 -6.77 -24.97 -1.85
N MET A 198 -6.08 -24.64 -2.95
CA MET A 198 -4.75 -25.18 -3.27
C MET A 198 -3.67 -24.71 -2.31
N SER A 199 -3.69 -23.44 -1.93
CA SER A 199 -2.75 -22.83 -0.98
C SER A 199 -3.12 -23.06 0.49
N LYS A 200 -4.28 -23.69 0.77
CA LYS A 200 -4.88 -23.83 2.11
C LYS A 200 -5.10 -22.47 2.81
N ASN A 201 -5.27 -21.41 2.04
CA ASN A 201 -5.61 -20.09 2.55
C ASN A 201 -7.13 -19.99 2.76
N GLN A 202 -7.56 -20.15 4.02
CA GLN A 202 -8.98 -20.16 4.38
C GLN A 202 -9.65 -18.79 4.16
N ASP A 203 -8.91 -17.70 4.35
CA ASP A 203 -9.46 -16.35 4.20
C ASP A 203 -9.81 -16.09 2.74
N VAL A 204 -8.89 -16.36 1.81
CA VAL A 204 -9.13 -16.26 0.37
C VAL A 204 -10.30 -17.13 -0.08
N LYS A 205 -10.37 -18.38 0.44
CA LYS A 205 -11.45 -19.31 0.12
C LYS A 205 -12.79 -18.75 0.57
N GLN A 206 -12.92 -18.29 1.81
CA GLN A 206 -14.15 -17.73 2.36
C GLN A 206 -14.61 -16.47 1.62
N GLU A 207 -13.68 -15.55 1.35
CA GLU A 207 -13.98 -14.34 0.59
C GLU A 207 -14.45 -14.63 -0.84
N ALA A 208 -13.86 -15.63 -1.49
CA ALA A 208 -14.29 -16.10 -2.80
C ALA A 208 -15.69 -16.75 -2.76
N GLU A 209 -16.00 -17.54 -1.73
CA GLU A 209 -17.34 -18.11 -1.51
C GLU A 209 -18.40 -17.02 -1.31
N LEU A 210 -18.07 -15.97 -0.54
CA LEU A 210 -18.95 -14.81 -0.36
C LEU A 210 -19.19 -14.07 -1.69
N CYS A 211 -18.13 -13.88 -2.49
CA CYS A 211 -18.24 -13.29 -3.81
C CYS A 211 -19.17 -14.11 -4.74
N ILE A 212 -18.99 -15.43 -4.79
CA ILE A 212 -19.85 -16.33 -5.59
C ILE A 212 -21.31 -16.30 -5.11
N LYS A 213 -21.51 -16.28 -3.79
CA LYS A 213 -22.86 -16.15 -3.21
C LYS A 213 -23.53 -14.83 -3.60
N GLN A 214 -22.79 -13.74 -3.58
CA GLN A 214 -23.29 -12.43 -4.02
C GLN A 214 -23.76 -12.47 -5.48
N ILE A 215 -22.98 -13.07 -6.38
CA ILE A 215 -23.34 -13.24 -7.80
C ILE A 215 -24.63 -14.04 -7.94
N ASN A 216 -24.77 -15.14 -7.20
CA ASN A 216 -25.95 -16.00 -7.27
C ASN A 216 -27.22 -15.31 -6.76
N ASN A 217 -27.13 -14.31 -5.91
CA ASN A 217 -28.27 -13.52 -5.43
C ASN A 217 -28.66 -12.40 -6.41
N LEU A 218 -27.85 -12.12 -7.43
CA LEU A 218 -28.12 -11.10 -8.45
C LEU A 218 -28.67 -11.67 -9.76
N VAL A 219 -28.70 -12.99 -9.88
CA VAL A 219 -29.20 -13.75 -11.01
C VAL A 219 -30.50 -14.45 -10.60
#